data_d7f7c5a970e431026f27bc4e7668ef91
#
_entry.id   d7f7c5a970e431026f27bc4e7668ef91
#
_cell.length_a   1.000
_cell.length_b   1.000
_cell.length_c   1.000
_cell.angle_alpha   90.00
_cell.angle_beta   90.00
_cell.angle_gamma   90.00
#
_symmetry.space_group_name_H-M   'P 1'
#
loop_
_entity.id
_entity.type
_entity.pdbx_description
1 polymer ?
#
loop_
_entity_poly.entity_id
_entity_poly.type
_entity_poly.pdbx_seq_one_letter_code
_entity_poly.pdbx_strand_id
1 'polypeptide(L)'
;MSGWIALSFLNDPILAKNHFKNFYSNVGYPISLSRGAYWLGKTYEKIGEREEANKWYNEASKYLTTYYGQLSHLKINPNKEIVLNELMEVDKKYAETFYKKEVVKIIYLLDKSFQQLIYSLL
;
A
#
# COMPACT_ATOMS: atom_id res chain seq x y z
N MET A 1 -7.33 8.09 -10.40
CA MET A 1 -8.16 9.31 -10.16
C MET A 1 -9.58 9.15 -10.68
N SER A 2 -9.77 8.81 -11.96
CA SER A 2 -11.12 8.68 -12.56
C SER A 2 -12.04 7.70 -11.83
N GLY A 3 -11.53 6.54 -11.42
CA GLY A 3 -12.32 5.55 -10.68
C GLY A 3 -12.78 6.05 -9.31
N TRP A 4 -11.93 6.78 -8.61
CA TRP A 4 -12.26 7.36 -7.31
C TRP A 4 -13.31 8.47 -7.44
N ILE A 5 -13.21 9.30 -8.47
CA ILE A 5 -14.21 10.32 -8.78
C ILE A 5 -15.56 9.67 -9.10
N ALA A 6 -15.57 8.64 -9.93
CA ALA A 6 -16.78 7.89 -10.25
C ALA A 6 -17.44 7.27 -9.01
N LEU A 7 -16.65 6.71 -8.10
CA LEU A 7 -17.15 6.08 -6.90
C LEU A 7 -17.68 7.08 -5.87
N SER A 8 -16.92 8.15 -5.63
CA SER A 8 -17.15 9.08 -4.51
C SER A 8 -18.07 10.25 -4.88
N PHE A 9 -17.95 10.79 -6.09
CA PHE A 9 -18.70 11.97 -6.51
C PHE A 9 -19.86 11.68 -7.47
N LEU A 10 -19.67 10.82 -8.45
CA LEU A 10 -20.71 10.46 -9.41
C LEU A 10 -21.64 9.37 -8.89
N ASN A 11 -21.25 8.70 -7.82
CA ASN A 11 -21.97 7.58 -7.24
C ASN A 11 -22.29 6.47 -8.28
N ASP A 12 -21.36 6.27 -9.21
CA ASP A 12 -21.46 5.26 -10.26
C ASP A 12 -20.42 4.15 -10.04
N PRO A 13 -20.79 3.08 -9.29
CA PRO A 13 -19.85 2.00 -8.98
C PRO A 13 -19.51 1.15 -10.21
N ILE A 14 -20.36 1.10 -11.23
CA ILE A 14 -20.09 0.33 -12.46
C ILE A 14 -18.98 1.01 -13.27
N LEU A 15 -19.07 2.32 -13.42
CA LEU A 15 -18.01 3.11 -14.07
C LEU A 15 -16.70 3.02 -13.28
N ALA A 16 -16.77 3.13 -11.94
CA ALA A 16 -15.61 2.99 -11.07
C ALA A 16 -14.95 1.61 -11.22
N LYS A 17 -15.73 0.54 -11.28
CA LYS A 17 -15.24 -0.81 -11.50
C LYS A 17 -14.42 -0.92 -12.79
N ASN A 18 -14.91 -0.36 -13.87
CA ASN A 18 -14.22 -0.38 -15.16
C ASN A 18 -12.89 0.37 -15.11
N HIS A 19 -12.87 1.53 -14.48
CA HIS A 19 -11.64 2.32 -14.30
C HIS A 19 -10.61 1.60 -13.44
N PHE A 20 -11.02 1.01 -12.33
CA PHE A 20 -10.10 0.29 -11.43
C PHE A 20 -9.60 -1.01 -12.04
N LYS A 21 -10.43 -1.76 -12.79
CA LYS A 21 -9.98 -2.94 -13.53
C LYS A 21 -8.95 -2.58 -14.60
N ASN A 22 -9.19 -1.52 -15.33
CA ASN A 22 -8.24 -1.02 -16.33
C ASN A 22 -6.93 -0.59 -15.68
N PHE A 23 -7.01 0.15 -14.56
CA PHE A 23 -5.82 0.52 -13.78
C PHE A 23 -5.05 -0.72 -13.30
N TYR A 24 -5.70 -1.68 -12.69
CA TYR A 24 -5.08 -2.90 -12.17
C TYR A 24 -4.36 -3.71 -13.28
N SER A 25 -4.97 -3.79 -14.47
CA SER A 25 -4.37 -4.51 -15.61
C SER A 25 -3.12 -3.85 -16.15
N ASN A 26 -2.96 -2.54 -15.97
CA ASN A 26 -1.88 -1.75 -16.56
C ASN A 26 -0.74 -1.44 -15.59
N VAL A 27 -0.82 -1.88 -14.34
CA VAL A 27 0.22 -1.65 -13.32
C VAL A 27 0.92 -2.96 -12.96
N GLY A 28 2.16 -2.87 -12.52
CA GLY A 28 2.99 -4.04 -12.18
C GLY A 28 3.65 -3.97 -10.81
N TYR A 29 3.63 -2.83 -10.14
CA TYR A 29 4.28 -2.65 -8.85
C TYR A 29 3.35 -2.98 -7.68
N PRO A 30 3.88 -3.57 -6.57
CA PRO A 30 3.06 -3.97 -5.41
C PRO A 30 2.20 -2.84 -4.84
N ILE A 31 2.72 -1.62 -4.76
CA ILE A 31 1.99 -0.44 -4.27
C ILE A 31 0.78 -0.15 -5.15
N SER A 32 0.95 -0.17 -6.45
CA SER A 32 -0.13 0.10 -7.42
C SER A 32 -1.12 -1.07 -7.51
N LEU A 33 -0.64 -2.30 -7.47
CA LEU A 33 -1.49 -3.50 -7.49
C LEU A 33 -2.38 -3.57 -6.25
N SER A 34 -1.81 -3.37 -5.06
CA SER A 34 -2.58 -3.37 -3.81
C SER A 34 -3.62 -2.25 -3.78
N ARG A 35 -3.27 -1.07 -4.27
CA ARG A 35 -4.19 0.06 -4.39
C ARG A 35 -5.36 -0.24 -5.31
N GLY A 36 -5.08 -0.76 -6.50
CA GLY A 36 -6.12 -1.13 -7.47
C GLY A 36 -7.05 -2.21 -6.95
N ALA A 37 -6.50 -3.25 -6.34
CA ALA A 37 -7.27 -4.35 -5.76
C ALA A 37 -8.14 -3.89 -4.57
N TYR A 38 -7.61 -3.04 -3.69
CA TYR A 38 -8.38 -2.47 -2.57
C TYR A 38 -9.59 -1.67 -3.07
N TRP A 39 -9.39 -0.78 -4.03
CA TRP A 39 -10.48 0.03 -4.57
C TRP A 39 -11.50 -0.78 -5.38
N LEU A 40 -11.07 -1.86 -6.02
CA LEU A 40 -11.99 -2.84 -6.62
C LEU A 40 -12.84 -3.52 -5.54
N GLY A 41 -12.23 -3.94 -4.44
CA GLY A 41 -12.95 -4.48 -3.30
C GLY A 41 -14.01 -3.50 -2.76
N LYS A 42 -13.65 -2.25 -2.57
CA LYS A 42 -14.56 -1.16 -2.16
C LYS A 42 -15.71 -0.97 -3.15
N THR A 43 -15.41 -1.03 -4.42
CA THR A 43 -16.41 -0.86 -5.49
C THR A 43 -17.41 -2.01 -5.51
N TYR A 44 -16.95 -3.24 -5.40
CA TYR A 44 -17.81 -4.41 -5.31
C TYR A 44 -18.65 -4.43 -4.02
N GLU A 45 -18.10 -3.97 -2.91
CA GLU A 45 -18.85 -3.76 -1.67
C GLU A 45 -20.04 -2.80 -1.90
N LYS A 46 -19.80 -1.71 -2.61
CA LYS A 46 -20.83 -0.71 -2.92
C LYS A 46 -21.87 -1.21 -3.90
N ILE A 47 -21.52 -2.12 -4.81
CA ILE A 47 -22.43 -2.81 -5.71
C ILE A 47 -23.29 -3.84 -4.94
N GLY A 48 -22.79 -4.35 -3.81
CA GLY A 48 -23.46 -5.38 -3.00
C GLY A 48 -22.94 -6.79 -3.23
N GLU A 49 -21.90 -6.98 -4.04
CA GLU A 49 -21.25 -8.26 -4.31
C GLU A 49 -20.12 -8.52 -3.31
N ARG A 50 -20.46 -9.01 -2.12
CA ARG A 50 -19.48 -9.24 -1.04
C ARG A 50 -18.44 -10.31 -1.37
N GLU A 51 -18.81 -11.34 -2.09
CA GLU A 51 -17.90 -12.43 -2.47
C GLU A 51 -16.78 -11.91 -3.38
N GLU A 52 -17.12 -11.15 -4.40
CA GLU A 52 -16.16 -10.51 -5.27
C GLU A 52 -15.31 -9.46 -4.53
N ALA A 53 -15.93 -8.69 -3.64
CA ALA A 53 -15.21 -7.74 -2.80
C ALA A 53 -14.15 -8.46 -1.94
N ASN A 54 -14.50 -9.57 -1.31
CA ASN A 54 -13.55 -10.35 -0.51
C ASN A 54 -12.41 -10.94 -1.34
N LYS A 55 -12.66 -11.37 -2.56
CA LYS A 55 -11.61 -11.82 -3.48
C LYS A 55 -10.59 -10.72 -3.77
N TRP A 56 -11.06 -9.51 -4.04
CA TRP A 56 -10.19 -8.37 -4.31
C TRP A 56 -9.44 -7.89 -3.07
N TYR A 57 -10.05 -7.93 -1.90
CA TYR A 57 -9.36 -7.66 -0.64
C TYR A 57 -8.31 -8.72 -0.33
N ASN A 58 -8.59 -10.00 -0.60
CA ASN A 58 -7.58 -11.06 -0.49
C ASN A 58 -6.42 -10.84 -1.44
N GLU A 59 -6.68 -10.42 -2.65
CA GLU A 59 -5.63 -10.08 -3.63
C GLU A 59 -4.76 -8.94 -3.14
N ALA A 60 -5.35 -7.86 -2.63
CA ALA A 60 -4.62 -6.73 -2.07
C ALA A 60 -3.83 -7.12 -0.81
N SER A 61 -4.36 -8.01 0.03
CA SER A 61 -3.72 -8.44 1.28
C SER A 61 -2.44 -9.25 1.08
N LYS A 62 -2.17 -9.74 -0.12
CA LYS A 62 -0.88 -10.37 -0.46
C LYS A 62 0.31 -9.41 -0.36
N TYR A 63 0.05 -8.11 -0.43
CA TYR A 63 1.05 -7.05 -0.40
C TYR A 63 1.08 -6.34 0.96
N LEU A 64 1.40 -7.08 2.04
CA LEU A 64 1.37 -6.57 3.42
C LEU A 64 2.37 -5.45 3.72
N THR A 65 3.36 -5.24 2.86
CA THR A 65 4.30 -4.13 2.95
C THR A 65 3.71 -2.79 2.49
N THR A 66 2.52 -2.81 1.90
CA THR A 66 1.84 -1.64 1.39
C THR A 66 0.68 -1.22 2.30
N TYR A 67 0.37 0.08 2.31
CA TYR A 67 -0.75 0.62 3.08
C TYR A 67 -2.09 -0.04 2.73
N TYR A 68 -2.41 -0.16 1.44
CA TYR A 68 -3.65 -0.78 1.00
C TYR A 68 -3.71 -2.28 1.21
N GLY A 69 -2.55 -2.95 1.17
CA GLY A 69 -2.44 -4.35 1.53
C GLY A 69 -2.79 -4.59 3.01
N GLN A 70 -2.27 -3.77 3.90
CA GLN A 70 -2.59 -3.81 5.34
C GLN A 70 -4.06 -3.49 5.61
N LEU A 71 -4.61 -2.45 4.98
CA LEU A 71 -6.04 -2.13 5.11
C LEU A 71 -6.94 -3.29 4.66
N SER A 72 -6.60 -3.92 3.54
CA SER A 72 -7.36 -5.04 3.01
C SER A 72 -7.29 -6.26 3.94
N HIS A 73 -6.12 -6.53 4.50
CA HIS A 73 -5.93 -7.59 5.48
C HIS A 73 -6.81 -7.38 6.73
N LEU A 74 -6.85 -6.17 7.25
CA LEU A 74 -7.69 -5.81 8.40
C LEU A 74 -9.19 -5.90 8.08
N LYS A 75 -9.58 -5.62 6.85
CA LYS A 75 -10.98 -5.77 6.43
C LYS A 75 -11.45 -7.22 6.40
N ILE A 76 -10.59 -8.14 5.98
CA ILE A 76 -10.90 -9.57 5.93
C ILE A 76 -10.80 -10.20 7.31
N ASN A 77 -9.82 -9.79 8.09
CA ASN A 77 -9.50 -10.36 9.40
C ASN A 77 -9.38 -9.24 10.46
N PRO A 78 -10.49 -8.65 10.90
CA PRO A 78 -10.44 -7.49 11.81
C PRO A 78 -9.81 -7.79 13.17
N ASN A 79 -9.74 -9.07 13.57
CA ASN A 79 -9.18 -9.50 14.85
C ASN A 79 -7.78 -10.15 14.74
N LYS A 80 -7.20 -10.22 13.54
CA LYS A 80 -5.85 -10.75 13.34
C LYS A 80 -4.83 -9.63 13.32
N GLU A 81 -3.86 -9.74 14.21
CA GLU A 81 -2.67 -8.90 14.14
C GLU A 81 -1.88 -9.20 12.87
N ILE A 82 -1.34 -8.15 12.26
CA ILE A 82 -0.43 -8.30 11.13
C ILE A 82 0.89 -8.81 11.68
N VAL A 83 1.17 -10.10 11.47
CA VAL A 83 2.44 -10.71 11.90
C VAL A 83 3.52 -10.37 10.88
N LEU A 84 4.34 -9.37 11.20
CA LEU A 84 5.47 -8.94 10.38
C LEU A 84 6.73 -9.81 10.57
N ASN A 85 6.66 -10.87 11.37
CA ASN A 85 7.83 -11.67 11.73
C ASN A 85 8.57 -12.30 10.53
N GLU A 86 7.84 -12.78 9.52
CA GLU A 86 8.45 -13.30 8.29
C GLU A 86 9.05 -12.19 7.40
N LEU A 87 8.44 -11.02 7.43
CA LEU A 87 8.96 -9.85 6.72
C LEU A 87 10.21 -9.27 7.40
N MET A 88 10.32 -9.40 8.73
CA MET A 88 11.49 -8.91 9.48
C MET A 88 12.74 -9.73 9.22
N GLU A 89 12.65 -11.05 8.96
CA GLU A 89 13.81 -11.87 8.61
C GLU A 89 14.38 -11.56 7.23
N VAL A 90 13.51 -11.35 6.25
CA VAL A 90 13.92 -10.91 4.91
C VAL A 90 14.44 -9.48 4.95
N ASP A 91 13.84 -8.62 5.77
CA ASP A 91 14.25 -7.23 5.94
C ASP A 91 15.60 -7.07 6.65
N LYS A 92 15.98 -7.93 7.59
CA LYS A 92 17.30 -7.85 8.25
C LYS A 92 18.45 -8.00 7.26
N LYS A 93 18.36 -8.98 6.36
CA LYS A 93 19.38 -9.22 5.34
C LYS A 93 19.40 -8.10 4.28
N TYR A 94 18.22 -7.59 3.94
CA TYR A 94 18.07 -6.46 3.03
C TYR A 94 18.51 -5.14 3.70
N ALA A 95 18.18 -4.95 4.97
CA ALA A 95 18.59 -3.80 5.75
C ALA A 95 20.11 -3.74 5.92
N GLU A 96 20.80 -4.86 6.21
CA GLU A 96 22.26 -4.90 6.28
C GLU A 96 22.91 -4.51 4.95
N THR A 97 22.38 -4.99 3.82
CA THR A 97 22.85 -4.64 2.48
C THR A 97 22.54 -3.18 2.16
N PHE A 98 21.39 -2.68 2.58
CA PHE A 98 20.97 -1.30 2.40
C PHE A 98 21.84 -0.32 3.20
N TYR A 99 22.12 -0.63 4.47
CA TYR A 99 23.00 0.19 5.32
C TYR A 99 24.46 0.22 4.86
N LYS A 100 24.92 -0.77 4.10
CA LYS A 100 26.25 -0.80 3.49
C LYS A 100 26.37 0.06 2.23
N LYS A 101 25.27 0.49 1.64
CA LYS A 101 25.31 1.40 0.46
C LYS A 101 25.78 2.78 0.87
N GLU A 102 26.67 3.34 0.07
CA GLU A 102 27.24 4.68 0.29
C GLU A 102 26.17 5.79 0.38
N VAL A 103 25.05 5.63 -0.36
CA VAL A 103 23.92 6.56 -0.34
C VAL A 103 23.32 6.69 1.06
N VAL A 104 23.18 5.61 1.80
CA VAL A 104 22.65 5.63 3.18
C VAL A 104 23.63 6.32 4.12
N LYS A 105 24.91 6.10 3.95
CA LYS A 105 25.96 6.83 4.70
C LYS A 105 25.91 8.34 4.46
N ILE A 106 25.71 8.76 3.22
CA ILE A 106 25.56 10.17 2.85
C ILE A 106 24.31 10.77 3.50
N ILE A 107 23.18 10.10 3.43
CA ILE A 107 21.92 10.54 4.07
C ILE A 107 22.09 10.68 5.59
N TYR A 108 22.74 9.72 6.23
CA TYR A 108 23.02 9.77 7.67
C TYR A 108 23.93 10.95 8.05
N LEU A 109 24.97 11.22 7.26
CA LEU A 109 25.87 12.34 7.46
C LEU A 109 25.17 13.68 7.25
N LEU A 110 24.29 13.79 6.25
CA LEU A 110 23.48 14.98 6.00
C LEU A 110 22.50 15.24 7.15
N ASP A 111 21.88 14.20 7.70
CA ASP A 111 20.99 14.32 8.85
C ASP A 111 21.73 14.82 10.09
N LYS A 112 22.91 14.29 10.38
CA LYS A 112 23.77 14.77 11.47
C LYS A 112 24.20 16.24 11.27
N SER A 113 24.59 16.61 10.07
CA SER A 113 24.98 17.99 9.74
C SER A 113 23.81 18.95 9.89
N PHE A 114 22.61 18.54 9.51
CA PHE A 114 21.39 19.31 9.65
C PHE A 114 21.01 19.50 11.12
N GLN A 115 21.12 18.47 11.95
CA GLN A 115 20.89 18.57 13.39
C GLN A 115 21.87 19.54 14.05
N GLN A 116 23.16 19.48 13.71
CA GLN A 116 24.17 20.41 14.22
C GLN A 116 23.86 21.86 13.81
N LEU A 117 23.39 22.07 12.59
CA LEU A 117 22.99 23.40 12.11
C LEU A 117 21.81 23.95 12.92
N ILE A 118 20.80 23.13 13.22
CA ILE A 118 19.66 23.51 14.05
C ILE A 118 20.11 23.88 15.47
N TYR A 119 21.01 23.09 16.07
CA TYR A 119 21.56 23.37 17.40
C TYR A 119 22.37 24.66 17.45
N SER A 120 23.07 24.99 16.38
CA SER A 120 23.86 26.23 16.32
C SER A 120 23.00 27.48 16.13
N LEU A 121 21.78 27.34 15.60
CA LEU A 121 20.84 28.46 15.40
C LEU A 121 19.94 28.72 16.63
N LEU A 122 19.92 27.80 17.57
CA LEU A 122 19.21 27.94 18.84
C LEU A 122 20.12 28.56 19.90
#